data_ac786ab4d27c4e80be75625bca8f121d
#
_entry.id   ac786ab4d27c4e80be75625bca8f121d
#
_cell.length_a   1.000
_cell.length_b   1.000
_cell.length_c   1.000
_cell.angle_alpha   90.00
_cell.angle_beta   90.00
_cell.angle_gamma   90.00
#
_symmetry.space_group_name_H-M   'P 1'
#
loop_
_entity.id
_entity.type
_entity.pdbx_description
1 polymer ?
#
loop_
_entity_poly.entity_id
_entity_poly.type
_entity_poly.pdbx_seq_one_letter_code
_entity_poly.pdbx_strand_id
1 'polypeptide(L)'
;MQICSFLWVYYGYPACEYEGKNVEEMRFHTGFEMGKKDDIEADFVSGIPDSGVGMALGYAVGKQIPYRRGIVKYTPTWPRSFTPSNQAMRELVAKMKLIPNKSMLDGKRVVFCDDSIVRGTQLRDNVSDLYRYGAKEVHMRISCPPLLYPCKFLNFTASKSEMELITRRTIAEIEGNPDKNVAAYARTGSP
;
A
#
# COMPACT_ATOMS: atom_id res chain seq x y z
N MET A 1 20.91 -9.50 -16.98
CA MET A 1 20.32 -8.28 -16.34
C MET A 1 19.06 -8.72 -15.63
N GLN A 2 18.89 -8.35 -14.37
CA GLN A 2 17.65 -8.65 -13.62
C GLN A 2 16.84 -7.37 -13.54
N ILE A 3 15.56 -7.46 -13.92
CA ILE A 3 14.62 -6.34 -13.87
C ILE A 3 13.76 -6.53 -12.62
N CYS A 4 13.67 -5.51 -11.79
CA CYS A 4 12.89 -5.54 -10.56
C CYS A 4 11.49 -4.95 -10.81
N SER A 5 10.44 -5.72 -10.58
CA SER A 5 9.04 -5.25 -10.71
C SER A 5 8.71 -4.06 -9.79
N PHE A 6 9.48 -3.85 -8.74
CA PHE A 6 9.33 -2.74 -7.82
C PHE A 6 9.55 -1.36 -8.48
N LEU A 7 10.23 -1.32 -9.64
CA LEU A 7 10.33 -0.12 -10.47
C LEU A 7 8.95 0.41 -10.87
N TRP A 8 8.02 -0.48 -11.23
CA TRP A 8 6.66 -0.09 -11.62
C TRP A 8 5.72 0.01 -10.42
N VAL A 9 5.82 -0.92 -9.49
CA VAL A 9 4.86 -1.00 -8.37
C VAL A 9 5.00 0.19 -7.42
N TYR A 10 6.22 0.58 -7.07
CA TYR A 10 6.47 1.60 -6.04
C TYR A 10 7.34 2.76 -6.51
N TYR A 11 8.57 2.45 -7.00
CA TYR A 11 9.63 3.43 -7.16
C TYR A 11 9.39 4.42 -8.30
N GLY A 12 8.86 3.95 -9.42
CA GLY A 12 8.69 4.74 -10.64
C GLY A 12 7.67 5.87 -10.47
N TYR A 13 7.99 7.02 -11.04
CA TYR A 13 7.00 8.08 -11.17
C TYR A 13 5.96 7.70 -12.23
N PRO A 14 4.66 8.00 -12.07
CA PRO A 14 3.60 7.53 -12.97
C PRO A 14 3.82 7.81 -14.46
N ALA A 15 4.41 8.97 -14.79
CA ALA A 15 4.70 9.34 -16.17
C ALA A 15 6.00 8.73 -16.73
N CYS A 16 6.76 7.97 -15.91
CA CYS A 16 7.98 7.31 -16.38
C CYS A 16 7.69 5.99 -17.08
N GLU A 17 8.66 5.58 -17.87
CA GLU A 17 8.65 4.31 -18.60
C GLU A 17 9.95 3.55 -18.34
N TYR A 18 9.83 2.24 -18.13
CA TYR A 18 10.95 1.31 -18.00
C TYR A 18 10.71 0.12 -18.92
N GLU A 19 11.71 -0.24 -19.71
CA GLU A 19 11.62 -1.38 -20.65
C GLU A 19 10.39 -1.29 -21.58
N GLY A 20 10.08 -0.09 -22.07
CA GLY A 20 8.94 0.13 -22.96
C GLY A 20 7.57 0.03 -22.29
N LYS A 21 7.50 0.08 -20.96
CA LYS A 21 6.25 -0.03 -20.18
C LYS A 21 6.10 1.14 -19.24
N ASN A 22 5.00 1.87 -19.41
CA ASN A 22 4.67 3.00 -18.55
C ASN A 22 4.28 2.52 -17.13
N VAL A 23 4.68 3.29 -16.12
CA VAL A 23 4.45 2.96 -14.71
C VAL A 23 2.98 2.95 -14.35
N GLU A 24 2.22 3.97 -14.74
CA GLU A 24 0.80 4.08 -14.42
C GLU A 24 -0.03 2.99 -15.11
N GLU A 25 0.29 2.69 -16.36
CA GLU A 25 -0.36 1.60 -17.11
C GLU A 25 -0.12 0.23 -16.45
N MET A 26 1.10 -0.04 -15.99
CA MET A 26 1.43 -1.27 -15.27
C MET A 26 0.67 -1.37 -13.94
N ARG A 27 0.54 -0.27 -13.20
CA ARG A 27 -0.27 -0.22 -11.97
C ARG A 27 -1.73 -0.49 -12.25
N PHE A 28 -2.28 0.15 -13.28
CA PHE A 28 -3.66 -0.09 -13.71
C PHE A 28 -3.91 -1.56 -14.06
N HIS A 29 -3.05 -2.16 -14.89
CA HIS A 29 -3.18 -3.58 -15.27
C HIS A 29 -3.09 -4.51 -14.07
N THR A 30 -2.18 -4.24 -13.13
CA THR A 30 -2.07 -5.02 -11.89
C THR A 30 -3.37 -4.96 -11.11
N GLY A 31 -3.92 -3.77 -10.90
CA GLY A 31 -5.19 -3.59 -10.22
C GLY A 31 -6.35 -4.27 -10.94
N PHE A 32 -6.41 -4.18 -12.26
CA PHE A 32 -7.44 -4.83 -13.07
C PHE A 32 -7.45 -6.36 -12.89
N GLU A 33 -6.28 -6.99 -12.96
CA GLU A 33 -6.18 -8.44 -12.75
C GLU A 33 -6.50 -8.86 -11.30
N MET A 34 -6.16 -8.03 -10.32
CA MET A 34 -6.57 -8.24 -8.94
C MET A 34 -8.09 -8.16 -8.77
N GLY A 35 -8.72 -7.13 -9.34
CA GLY A 35 -10.17 -6.93 -9.26
C GLY A 35 -10.98 -8.04 -9.92
N LYS A 36 -10.50 -8.57 -11.05
CA LYS A 36 -11.14 -9.70 -11.74
C LYS A 36 -11.18 -11.00 -10.93
N LYS A 37 -10.13 -11.22 -10.12
CA LYS A 37 -9.96 -12.45 -9.34
C LYS A 37 -10.58 -12.37 -7.95
N ASP A 38 -10.91 -11.17 -7.49
CA ASP A 38 -11.41 -10.95 -6.14
C ASP A 38 -12.92 -11.20 -6.07
N ASP A 39 -13.36 -11.99 -5.12
CA ASP A 39 -14.76 -12.38 -4.92
C ASP A 39 -15.49 -11.55 -3.85
N ILE A 40 -14.76 -10.68 -3.11
CA ILE A 40 -15.36 -9.89 -2.05
C ILE A 40 -16.43 -8.93 -2.56
N GLU A 41 -17.39 -8.63 -1.70
CA GLU A 41 -18.38 -7.58 -1.93
C GLU A 41 -17.96 -6.27 -1.26
N ALA A 42 -17.90 -5.18 -2.03
CA ALA A 42 -17.58 -3.86 -1.52
C ALA A 42 -18.42 -2.78 -2.23
N ASP A 43 -18.64 -1.67 -1.52
CA ASP A 43 -19.41 -0.55 -2.06
C ASP A 43 -18.59 0.30 -3.03
N PHE A 44 -17.28 0.39 -2.81
CA PHE A 44 -16.33 1.07 -3.69
C PHE A 44 -14.89 0.69 -3.39
N VAL A 45 -13.99 1.03 -4.32
CA VAL A 45 -12.55 0.95 -4.13
C VAL A 45 -11.91 2.34 -4.09
N SER A 46 -10.86 2.48 -3.30
CA SER A 46 -10.02 3.66 -3.19
C SER A 46 -8.54 3.28 -3.25
N GLY A 47 -7.68 4.20 -3.68
CA GLY A 47 -6.23 4.03 -3.60
C GLY A 47 -5.65 4.77 -2.41
N ILE A 48 -4.63 4.22 -1.77
CA ILE A 48 -3.78 5.00 -0.87
C ILE A 48 -2.96 5.96 -1.74
N PRO A 49 -3.12 7.27 -1.57
CA PRO A 49 -2.39 8.25 -2.38
C PRO A 49 -0.88 8.26 -2.11
N ASP A 50 -0.01 8.37 -3.14
CA ASP A 50 -0.36 8.47 -4.57
C ASP A 50 -0.18 7.12 -5.28
N SER A 51 0.65 6.20 -4.76
CA SER A 51 1.08 4.95 -5.40
C SER A 51 -0.05 3.95 -5.64
N GLY A 52 -1.03 3.88 -4.73
CA GLY A 52 -2.17 2.98 -4.86
C GLY A 52 -3.28 3.44 -5.82
N VAL A 53 -3.20 4.66 -6.35
CA VAL A 53 -4.30 5.23 -7.15
C VAL A 53 -4.47 4.51 -8.48
N GLY A 54 -3.40 4.32 -9.26
CA GLY A 54 -3.46 3.62 -10.56
C GLY A 54 -3.97 2.19 -10.41
N MET A 55 -3.53 1.49 -9.35
CA MET A 55 -4.02 0.14 -9.03
C MET A 55 -5.50 0.13 -8.68
N ALA A 56 -5.97 1.10 -7.87
CA ALA A 56 -7.37 1.19 -7.47
C ALA A 56 -8.28 1.51 -8.66
N LEU A 57 -7.81 2.32 -9.62
CA LEU A 57 -8.52 2.57 -10.87
C LEU A 57 -8.66 1.28 -11.69
N GLY A 58 -7.58 0.53 -11.86
CA GLY A 58 -7.63 -0.77 -12.53
C GLY A 58 -8.54 -1.76 -11.81
N TYR A 59 -8.43 -1.85 -10.48
CA TYR A 59 -9.27 -2.71 -9.65
C TYR A 59 -10.75 -2.39 -9.80
N ALA A 60 -11.12 -1.09 -9.81
CA ALA A 60 -12.50 -0.65 -10.01
C ALA A 60 -13.09 -1.20 -11.31
N VAL A 61 -12.31 -1.14 -12.40
CA VAL A 61 -12.72 -1.66 -13.71
C VAL A 61 -12.80 -3.19 -13.69
N GLY A 62 -11.79 -3.85 -13.15
CA GLY A 62 -11.74 -5.34 -13.09
C GLY A 62 -12.85 -5.94 -12.23
N LYS A 63 -13.17 -5.31 -11.10
CA LYS A 63 -14.21 -5.73 -10.15
C LYS A 63 -15.61 -5.22 -10.52
N GLN A 64 -15.69 -4.22 -11.42
CA GLN A 64 -16.94 -3.53 -11.80
C GLN A 64 -17.63 -2.82 -10.61
N ILE A 65 -16.83 -2.20 -9.74
CA ILE A 65 -17.30 -1.35 -8.64
C ILE A 65 -16.77 0.08 -8.80
N PRO A 66 -17.46 1.10 -8.25
CA PRO A 66 -17.01 2.47 -8.42
C PRO A 66 -15.69 2.75 -7.71
N TYR A 67 -14.82 3.56 -8.35
CA TYR A 67 -13.69 4.19 -7.68
C TYR A 67 -14.16 5.47 -6.97
N ARG A 68 -13.78 5.65 -5.70
CA ARG A 68 -14.02 6.88 -4.95
C ARG A 68 -12.80 7.25 -4.12
N ARG A 69 -12.62 8.53 -3.83
CA ARG A 69 -11.52 9.02 -3.00
C ARG A 69 -11.90 8.95 -1.51
N GLY A 70 -11.81 7.77 -0.94
CA GLY A 70 -12.04 7.53 0.50
C GLY A 70 -10.95 8.13 1.39
N ILE A 71 -9.75 8.30 0.85
CA ILE A 71 -8.63 9.04 1.45
C ILE A 71 -8.13 10.07 0.44
N VAL A 72 -7.77 11.25 0.92
CA VAL A 72 -7.11 12.28 0.13
C VAL A 72 -5.78 12.66 0.76
N LYS A 73 -4.79 12.95 -0.08
CA LYS A 73 -3.50 13.45 0.38
C LYS A 73 -3.60 14.96 0.56
N TYR A 74 -3.25 15.43 1.73
CA TYR A 74 -3.07 16.85 1.95
C TYR A 74 -1.66 17.23 1.50
N THR A 75 -1.59 18.01 0.43
CA THR A 75 -0.35 18.56 -0.10
C THR A 75 -0.38 20.08 0.00
N PRO A 76 -0.26 20.68 1.21
CA PRO A 76 0.00 22.10 1.27
C PRO A 76 1.35 22.35 0.62
N THR A 77 1.46 23.41 -0.13
CA THR A 77 2.71 23.93 -0.70
C THR A 77 3.62 24.51 0.40
N TRP A 78 3.94 23.70 1.39
CA TRP A 78 4.92 24.09 2.40
C TRP A 78 6.31 23.79 1.83
N PRO A 79 7.20 24.78 1.76
CA PRO A 79 8.58 24.56 1.36
C PRO A 79 9.18 23.47 2.24
N ARG A 80 10.00 22.58 1.66
CA ARG A 80 10.71 21.51 2.41
C ARG A 80 11.52 22.04 3.61
N SER A 81 11.85 23.34 3.63
CA SER A 81 12.52 24.04 4.74
C SER A 81 11.65 24.21 5.99
N PHE A 82 10.35 23.97 5.91
CA PHE A 82 9.43 24.09 7.03
C PHE A 82 9.18 22.74 7.71
N THR A 83 10.24 22.05 8.12
CA THR A 83 10.10 20.94 9.06
C THR A 83 9.93 21.54 10.46
N PRO A 84 8.76 21.41 11.11
CA PRO A 84 8.56 21.98 12.43
C PRO A 84 9.61 21.44 13.41
N SER A 85 10.20 22.31 14.20
CA SER A 85 11.18 21.93 15.23
C SER A 85 10.54 21.18 16.40
N ASN A 86 9.22 21.32 16.59
CA ASN A 86 8.46 20.70 17.66
C ASN A 86 7.94 19.33 17.26
N GLN A 87 8.14 18.30 18.11
CA GLN A 87 7.71 16.91 17.88
C GLN A 87 6.19 16.81 17.69
N ALA A 88 5.39 17.49 18.51
CA ALA A 88 3.93 17.47 18.41
C ALA A 88 3.44 18.01 17.05
N MET A 89 4.08 19.04 16.53
CA MET A 89 3.76 19.60 15.22
C MET A 89 4.17 18.63 14.08
N ARG A 90 5.31 17.92 14.23
CA ARG A 90 5.71 16.88 13.27
C ARG A 90 4.71 15.72 13.21
N GLU A 91 4.21 15.30 14.37
CA GLU A 91 3.18 14.26 14.46
C GLU A 91 1.85 14.71 13.86
N LEU A 92 1.46 15.97 14.10
CA LEU A 92 0.28 16.58 13.48
C LEU A 92 0.41 16.63 11.95
N VAL A 93 1.54 17.12 11.44
CA VAL A 93 1.83 17.17 9.99
C VAL A 93 1.85 15.75 9.39
N ALA A 94 2.39 14.76 10.10
CA ALA A 94 2.36 13.38 9.65
C ALA A 94 0.94 12.82 9.57
N LYS A 95 0.08 13.12 10.54
CA LYS A 95 -1.34 12.74 10.55
C LYS A 95 -2.16 13.46 9.46
N MET A 96 -1.76 14.68 9.09
CA MET A 96 -2.44 15.45 8.04
C MET A 96 -2.10 15.00 6.63
N LYS A 97 -1.12 14.11 6.44
CA LYS A 97 -0.72 13.65 5.09
C LYS A 97 -1.83 12.89 4.38
N LEU A 98 -2.59 12.09 5.11
CA LEU A 98 -3.68 11.27 4.58
C LEU A 98 -4.94 11.59 5.38
N ILE A 99 -5.93 12.17 4.73
CA ILE A 99 -7.19 12.59 5.35
C ILE A 99 -8.32 11.68 4.86
N PRO A 100 -8.90 10.84 5.75
CA PRO A 100 -10.07 10.05 5.42
C PRO A 100 -11.30 10.93 5.17
N ASN A 101 -12.08 10.60 4.15
CA ASN A 101 -13.30 11.30 3.80
C ASN A 101 -14.50 10.65 4.48
N LYS A 102 -14.94 11.19 5.62
CA LYS A 102 -16.01 10.61 6.43
C LYS A 102 -17.28 10.37 5.65
N SER A 103 -17.74 11.34 4.84
CA SER A 103 -18.98 11.22 4.08
C SER A 103 -18.96 10.11 3.02
N MET A 104 -17.77 9.67 2.59
CA MET A 104 -17.58 8.55 1.68
C MET A 104 -17.48 7.21 2.41
N LEU A 105 -16.96 7.21 3.63
CA LEU A 105 -16.61 5.99 4.38
C LEU A 105 -17.75 5.49 5.27
N ASP A 106 -18.57 6.40 5.80
CA ASP A 106 -19.55 6.09 6.84
C ASP A 106 -20.55 5.00 6.39
N GLY A 107 -20.56 3.89 7.13
CA GLY A 107 -21.40 2.71 6.88
C GLY A 107 -21.00 1.89 5.64
N LYS A 108 -19.85 2.15 5.00
CA LYS A 108 -19.45 1.50 3.73
C LYS A 108 -18.46 0.36 3.92
N ARG A 109 -18.57 -0.65 3.04
CA ARG A 109 -17.56 -1.70 2.82
C ARG A 109 -16.61 -1.21 1.75
N VAL A 110 -15.34 -1.08 2.07
CA VAL A 110 -14.37 -0.38 1.21
C VAL A 110 -13.16 -1.25 0.92
N VAL A 111 -12.74 -1.29 -0.35
CA VAL A 111 -11.43 -1.81 -0.75
C VAL A 111 -10.44 -0.66 -0.83
N PHE A 112 -9.28 -0.83 -0.23
CA PHE A 112 -8.14 0.06 -0.43
C PHE A 112 -7.00 -0.68 -1.12
N CYS A 113 -6.54 -0.12 -2.23
CA CYS A 113 -5.35 -0.60 -2.93
C CYS A 113 -4.12 0.19 -2.48
N ASP A 114 -3.02 -0.53 -2.25
CA ASP A 114 -1.71 0.05 -1.96
C ASP A 114 -0.61 -0.72 -2.69
N ASP A 115 0.59 -0.15 -2.76
CA ASP A 115 1.72 -0.74 -3.46
C ASP A 115 2.35 -1.91 -2.68
N SER A 116 2.71 -1.69 -1.43
CA SER A 116 3.48 -2.65 -0.64
C SER A 116 3.30 -2.46 0.87
N ILE A 117 3.54 -3.52 1.63
CA ILE A 117 3.62 -3.45 3.09
C ILE A 117 5.06 -3.75 3.51
N VAL A 118 5.72 -2.79 4.14
CA VAL A 118 7.07 -2.96 4.66
C VAL A 118 7.02 -3.30 6.15
N ARG A 119 6.68 -2.32 6.99
CA ARG A 119 6.65 -2.47 8.46
C ARG A 119 5.26 -2.76 9.03
N GLY A 120 4.21 -2.49 8.27
CA GLY A 120 2.83 -2.67 8.67
C GLY A 120 2.29 -1.59 9.62
N THR A 121 3.13 -0.74 10.21
CA THR A 121 2.70 0.29 11.15
C THR A 121 1.78 1.31 10.50
N GLN A 122 2.19 1.85 9.36
CA GLN A 122 1.38 2.83 8.62
C GLN A 122 0.04 2.23 8.16
N LEU A 123 0.06 0.98 7.69
CA LEU A 123 -1.16 0.28 7.28
C LEU A 123 -2.13 0.12 8.46
N ARG A 124 -1.64 -0.33 9.62
CA ARG A 124 -2.45 -0.48 10.82
C ARG A 124 -3.10 0.84 11.24
N ASP A 125 -2.31 1.91 11.25
CA ASP A 125 -2.78 3.23 11.66
C ASP A 125 -3.83 3.77 10.65
N ASN A 126 -3.61 3.59 9.35
CA ASN A 126 -4.57 3.95 8.30
C ASN A 126 -5.89 3.16 8.45
N VAL A 127 -5.83 1.84 8.65
CA VAL A 127 -7.02 1.01 8.82
C VAL A 127 -7.78 1.39 10.08
N SER A 128 -7.09 1.66 11.19
CA SER A 128 -7.71 2.15 12.42
C SER A 128 -8.44 3.48 12.20
N ASP A 129 -7.83 4.40 11.47
CA ASP A 129 -8.45 5.67 11.13
C ASP A 129 -9.70 5.48 10.25
N LEU A 130 -9.67 4.58 9.27
CA LEU A 130 -10.84 4.31 8.43
C LEU A 130 -12.04 3.83 9.24
N TYR A 131 -11.85 2.92 10.19
CA TYR A 131 -12.92 2.48 11.10
C TYR A 131 -13.40 3.62 12.01
N ARG A 132 -12.51 4.46 12.52
CA ARG A 132 -12.87 5.64 13.31
C ARG A 132 -13.71 6.64 12.52
N TYR A 133 -13.53 6.71 11.19
CA TYR A 133 -14.33 7.54 10.28
C TYR A 133 -15.61 6.84 9.78
N GLY A 134 -15.96 5.67 10.34
CA GLY A 134 -17.24 5.02 10.16
C GLY A 134 -17.28 3.93 9.09
N ALA A 135 -16.15 3.52 8.54
CA ALA A 135 -16.14 2.39 7.61
C ALA A 135 -16.70 1.12 8.28
N LYS A 136 -17.60 0.43 7.60
CA LYS A 136 -18.19 -0.83 8.09
C LYS A 136 -17.23 -1.99 7.95
N GLU A 137 -16.56 -2.07 6.82
CA GLU A 137 -15.54 -3.08 6.50
C GLU A 137 -14.42 -2.44 5.69
N VAL A 138 -13.19 -2.85 5.96
CA VAL A 138 -12.00 -2.39 5.22
C VAL A 138 -11.23 -3.60 4.72
N HIS A 139 -11.08 -3.69 3.40
CA HIS A 139 -10.31 -4.71 2.72
C HIS A 139 -9.08 -4.08 2.08
N MET A 140 -7.90 -4.57 2.41
CA MET A 140 -6.66 -4.11 1.78
C MET A 140 -6.25 -5.02 0.64
N ARG A 141 -5.81 -4.44 -0.47
CA ARG A 141 -5.26 -5.16 -1.63
C ARG A 141 -3.90 -4.58 -1.98
N ILE A 142 -2.90 -5.41 -1.87
CA ILE A 142 -1.51 -5.00 -2.01
C ILE A 142 -0.94 -5.62 -3.29
N SER A 143 -0.37 -4.78 -4.14
CA SER A 143 0.11 -5.21 -5.46
C SER A 143 1.44 -5.94 -5.41
N CYS A 144 2.29 -5.57 -4.44
CA CYS A 144 3.58 -6.23 -4.25
C CYS A 144 3.40 -7.51 -3.41
N PRO A 145 4.04 -8.61 -3.78
CA PRO A 145 4.14 -9.77 -2.89
C PRO A 145 4.78 -9.42 -1.54
N PRO A 146 4.58 -10.23 -0.49
CA PRO A 146 5.22 -10.01 0.80
C PRO A 146 6.73 -9.83 0.68
N LEU A 147 7.26 -8.78 1.30
CA LEU A 147 8.70 -8.49 1.27
C LEU A 147 9.41 -9.38 2.29
N LEU A 148 10.15 -10.37 1.80
CA LEU A 148 10.85 -11.37 2.62
C LEU A 148 12.28 -10.96 2.98
N TYR A 149 12.92 -10.14 2.15
CA TYR A 149 14.32 -9.75 2.29
C TYR A 149 14.49 -8.23 2.18
N PRO A 150 15.43 -7.64 2.93
CA PRO A 150 15.79 -6.23 2.74
C PRO A 150 16.44 -6.04 1.36
N CYS A 151 16.14 -4.90 0.74
CA CYS A 151 16.73 -4.56 -0.54
C CYS A 151 18.09 -3.88 -0.36
N LYS A 152 19.07 -4.26 -1.21
CA LYS A 152 20.39 -3.61 -1.22
C LYS A 152 20.36 -2.21 -1.86
N PHE A 153 19.38 -1.94 -2.70
CA PHE A 153 19.27 -0.71 -3.49
C PHE A 153 18.26 0.27 -2.93
N LEU A 154 17.19 -0.22 -2.28
CA LEU A 154 16.12 0.58 -1.72
C LEU A 154 16.16 0.50 -0.19
N ASN A 155 16.21 1.67 0.46
CA ASN A 155 16.22 1.76 1.92
C ASN A 155 14.81 1.57 2.50
N PHE A 156 14.28 0.34 2.46
CA PHE A 156 13.02 0.02 3.13
C PHE A 156 13.14 0.03 4.65
N THR A 157 14.33 -0.25 5.16
CA THR A 157 14.61 -0.35 6.59
C THR A 157 15.87 0.43 6.92
N ALA A 158 15.82 1.25 7.97
CA ALA A 158 16.96 2.06 8.39
C ALA A 158 18.12 1.21 8.89
N SER A 159 17.83 0.14 9.63
CA SER A 159 18.83 -0.77 10.24
C SER A 159 19.25 -1.91 9.32
N LYS A 160 18.59 -2.07 8.16
CA LYS A 160 18.73 -3.25 7.27
C LYS A 160 18.42 -4.58 7.98
N SER A 161 17.78 -4.55 9.14
CA SER A 161 17.34 -5.75 9.86
C SER A 161 16.14 -6.37 9.16
N GLU A 162 16.16 -7.69 8.96
CA GLU A 162 15.02 -8.43 8.41
C GLU A 162 13.79 -8.35 9.32
N MET A 163 13.98 -8.20 10.62
CA MET A 163 12.90 -8.06 11.60
C MET A 163 12.15 -6.71 11.52
N GLU A 164 12.62 -5.75 10.73
CA GLU A 164 11.82 -4.58 10.39
C GLU A 164 10.73 -4.88 9.35
N LEU A 165 10.88 -5.97 8.59
CA LEU A 165 9.86 -6.43 7.64
C LEU A 165 8.73 -7.13 8.41
N ILE A 166 7.50 -6.69 8.17
CA ILE A 166 6.33 -7.31 8.82
C ILE A 166 6.24 -8.80 8.50
N THR A 167 6.54 -9.20 7.27
CA THR A 167 6.52 -10.59 6.83
C THR A 167 7.42 -11.49 7.70
N ARG A 168 8.63 -11.02 8.02
CA ARG A 168 9.56 -11.77 8.86
C ARG A 168 9.08 -11.87 10.30
N ARG A 169 8.46 -10.81 10.84
CA ARG A 169 7.83 -10.87 12.19
C ARG A 169 6.66 -11.83 12.20
N THR A 170 5.80 -11.80 11.17
CA THR A 170 4.68 -12.73 11.08
C THR A 170 5.14 -14.19 10.97
N ILE A 171 6.20 -14.46 10.19
CA ILE A 171 6.82 -15.80 10.14
C ILE A 171 7.34 -16.20 11.53
N ALA A 172 8.00 -15.28 12.25
CA ALA A 172 8.47 -15.55 13.61
C ALA A 172 7.33 -15.87 14.59
N GLU A 173 6.21 -15.18 14.46
CA GLU A 173 5.01 -15.43 15.28
C GLU A 173 4.36 -16.79 14.97
N ILE A 174 4.23 -17.16 13.69
CA ILE A 174 3.59 -18.40 13.26
C ILE A 174 4.50 -19.61 13.48
N GLU A 175 5.78 -19.50 13.13
CA GLU A 175 6.73 -20.61 13.05
C GLU A 175 7.68 -20.68 14.26
N GLY A 176 7.66 -19.67 15.13
CA GLY A 176 8.59 -19.54 16.27
C GLY A 176 10.01 -19.11 15.88
N ASN A 177 10.29 -18.93 14.57
CA ASN A 177 11.60 -18.51 14.04
C ASN A 177 11.41 -17.72 12.75
N PRO A 178 11.98 -16.50 12.62
CA PRO A 178 11.82 -15.67 11.42
C PRO A 178 12.45 -16.26 10.14
N ASP A 179 13.37 -17.20 10.27
CA ASP A 179 14.09 -17.83 9.15
C ASP A 179 13.47 -19.13 8.69
N LYS A 180 12.50 -19.65 9.44
CA LYS A 180 11.88 -20.93 9.13
C LYS A 180 10.98 -20.84 7.91
N ASN A 181 11.13 -21.77 6.99
CA ASN A 181 10.29 -21.91 5.79
C ASN A 181 10.25 -20.70 4.85
N VAL A 182 11.15 -19.71 4.97
CA VAL A 182 11.14 -18.48 4.14
C VAL A 182 11.15 -18.80 2.64
N ALA A 183 11.91 -19.80 2.22
CA ALA A 183 11.94 -20.23 0.83
C ALA A 183 10.61 -20.81 0.34
N ALA A 184 9.81 -21.42 1.23
CA ALA A 184 8.48 -21.91 0.89
C ALA A 184 7.51 -20.73 0.70
N TYR A 185 7.55 -19.72 1.57
CA TYR A 185 6.75 -18.51 1.42
C TYR A 185 7.10 -17.67 0.18
N ALA A 186 8.29 -17.86 -0.40
CA ALA A 186 8.70 -17.20 -1.64
C ALA A 186 8.16 -17.87 -2.92
N ARG A 187 7.56 -19.05 -2.81
CA ARG A 187 7.04 -19.78 -3.98
C ARG A 187 5.66 -19.29 -4.38
N THR A 188 5.41 -19.22 -5.69
CA THR A 188 4.08 -18.92 -6.23
C THR A 188 3.06 -19.96 -5.75
N GLY A 189 1.94 -19.50 -5.20
CA GLY A 189 0.87 -20.38 -4.70
C GLY A 189 1.11 -20.92 -3.29
N SER A 190 2.06 -20.37 -2.52
CA SER A 190 2.13 -20.61 -1.08
C SER A 190 0.92 -19.99 -0.38
N PRO A 191 0.43 -20.59 0.72
CA PRO A 191 -0.75 -20.11 1.46
C PRO A 191 -0.57 -18.70 2.04
#